data_930a73a35779dfc6e8316ec94d9da485
#
_entry.id   930a73a35779dfc6e8316ec94d9da485
#
_cell.length_a   1.000
_cell.length_b   1.000
_cell.length_c   1.000
_cell.angle_alpha   90.00
_cell.angle_beta   90.00
_cell.angle_gamma   90.00
#
_symmetry.space_group_name_H-M   'P 1'
#
loop_
_entity.id
_entity.type
_entity.pdbx_description
1 polymer ?
#
loop_
_entity_poly.entity_id
_entity_poly.type
_entity_poly.pdbx_seq_one_letter_code
_entity_poly.pdbx_strand_id
1 'polypeptide(L)'
;MRPKTQKNCCMDNDFSVSVLSVADIPLLYSIIEEYKIGAWFDHHKPSHGNWDGASPGTVLGVWLCYLLTEQDHRLSPVESWVAAHLPLLRCLTGVSSLRSLDFTDDKLGILLTYFSKPDIWDGFICSLERDMLSVYRLSGADGVVHPTFRLDAAPMQSYGQAKESGLLQYGHNKQHQKTPQAKVKLCTLDNDVNHFAHPVCSLTVSGNTADDVLYIPIIEKLLLILAEHSHYAKDNLLVGDKKFGSMENRAFVVNSHNLYLCPLSLVQLDQQTRTEAIKTALKEPDKLLKAYHKPAQVLPSTAATAIVQPTKTPELIIARGFVTTANLQAMIKHTKDGQEELVQWTERRLYVHSVAFAAAQAQKLDKKLAAAEQQIDQLGIRKQGKSIPSTLEACQAAVDDLLKEANVAQFIQVKVEQTEQTRQIRAYKGNPARTETTQQLVITHQRNQDIIDQHKELLGWQVYATNATDDQLGFETCVWKYRQQANIESRLDDLRNQIIPLLPLYLHKDAHIIGIVNLITLAIKVCSVIEYKVAEALHDQKRAITGLYEGNPKRKTNKPSIKRILTAFQHIYITAVYQNGVLIATIITPLNIIQQDLLALMGKSSSLYNILANNIQICFSS
;
A
#
# COMPACT_ATOMS: atom_id res chain seq x y z
N MET A 1 66.95 -26.07 -57.70
CA MET A 1 66.17 -24.86 -57.47
C MET A 1 64.95 -25.28 -56.67
N ARG A 2 64.86 -24.89 -55.42
CA ARG A 2 63.65 -25.10 -54.58
C ARG A 2 62.82 -23.85 -54.66
N PRO A 3 61.43 -23.94 -54.79
CA PRO A 3 60.58 -22.75 -54.84
C PRO A 3 60.50 -22.12 -53.46
N LYS A 4 60.65 -20.78 -53.42
CA LYS A 4 60.47 -19.97 -52.21
C LYS A 4 58.96 -19.98 -51.86
N THR A 5 58.63 -20.51 -50.71
CA THR A 5 57.31 -20.37 -50.06
C THR A 5 57.08 -18.88 -49.72
N GLN A 6 56.16 -18.23 -50.40
CA GLN A 6 55.58 -16.96 -49.98
C GLN A 6 54.85 -17.20 -48.67
N LYS A 7 55.30 -16.58 -47.54
CA LYS A 7 54.51 -16.43 -46.32
C LYS A 7 53.40 -15.44 -46.62
N ASN A 8 52.18 -15.93 -46.82
CA ASN A 8 50.98 -15.11 -46.70
C ASN A 8 50.90 -14.65 -45.22
N CYS A 9 51.17 -13.38 -45.01
CA CYS A 9 50.90 -12.71 -43.75
C CYS A 9 49.37 -12.51 -43.70
N CYS A 10 48.62 -13.50 -43.20
CA CYS A 10 47.26 -13.28 -42.75
C CYS A 10 47.38 -12.37 -41.52
N MET A 11 47.07 -11.09 -41.66
CA MET A 11 46.70 -10.27 -40.51
C MET A 11 45.41 -10.88 -39.98
N ASP A 12 45.54 -11.64 -38.90
CA ASP A 12 44.38 -12.01 -38.06
C ASP A 12 43.82 -10.69 -37.48
N ASN A 13 42.80 -10.14 -38.12
CA ASN A 13 42.02 -9.04 -37.56
C ASN A 13 41.30 -9.61 -36.35
N ASP A 14 41.81 -9.38 -35.17
CA ASP A 14 41.18 -9.81 -33.89
C ASP A 14 40.04 -8.87 -33.57
N PHE A 15 38.80 -9.31 -33.86
CA PHE A 15 37.59 -8.61 -33.48
C PHE A 15 37.11 -9.13 -32.15
N SER A 16 36.83 -8.22 -31.21
CA SER A 16 36.13 -8.53 -29.96
C SER A 16 34.92 -7.64 -29.77
N VAL A 17 33.95 -8.16 -29.05
CA VAL A 17 32.67 -7.48 -28.80
C VAL A 17 32.39 -7.45 -27.32
N SER A 18 32.04 -6.29 -26.78
CA SER A 18 31.55 -6.10 -25.42
C SER A 18 30.11 -5.64 -25.48
N VAL A 19 29.26 -6.25 -24.67
CA VAL A 19 27.83 -5.90 -24.59
C VAL A 19 27.52 -5.36 -23.19
N LEU A 20 26.94 -4.17 -23.14
CA LEU A 20 26.52 -3.50 -21.92
C LEU A 20 24.99 -3.42 -21.89
N SER A 21 24.38 -3.89 -20.82
CA SER A 21 22.94 -3.69 -20.58
C SER A 21 22.68 -2.22 -20.24
N VAL A 22 21.72 -1.62 -20.91
CA VAL A 22 21.27 -0.23 -20.68
C VAL A 22 19.92 -0.21 -19.98
N ALA A 23 19.05 -1.10 -20.43
CA ALA A 23 17.71 -1.30 -19.86
C ALA A 23 16.96 0.03 -19.61
N ASP A 24 16.32 0.15 -18.46
CA ASP A 24 15.56 1.31 -17.99
C ASP A 24 16.40 2.38 -17.26
N ILE A 25 17.70 2.14 -17.09
CA ILE A 25 18.62 3.02 -16.33
C ILE A 25 18.59 4.47 -16.83
N PRO A 26 18.68 4.78 -18.15
CA PRO A 26 18.62 6.15 -18.62
C PRO A 26 17.27 6.83 -18.31
N LEU A 27 16.17 6.10 -18.46
CA LEU A 27 14.83 6.59 -18.12
C LEU A 27 14.77 6.97 -16.64
N LEU A 28 15.14 6.04 -15.74
CA LEU A 28 15.11 6.24 -14.30
C LEU A 28 16.01 7.42 -13.89
N TYR A 29 17.25 7.44 -14.39
CA TYR A 29 18.19 8.52 -14.09
C TYR A 29 17.69 9.88 -14.59
N SER A 30 17.02 9.92 -15.76
CA SER A 30 16.43 11.15 -16.30
C SER A 30 15.30 11.71 -15.43
N ILE A 31 14.57 10.88 -14.71
CA ILE A 31 13.54 11.31 -13.75
C ILE A 31 14.22 11.77 -12.44
N ILE A 32 15.24 11.06 -11.97
CA ILE A 32 16.04 11.44 -10.79
C ILE A 32 16.66 12.82 -10.98
N GLU A 33 17.19 13.13 -12.16
CA GLU A 33 17.74 14.43 -12.52
C GLU A 33 16.66 15.50 -12.68
N GLU A 34 15.52 15.18 -13.30
CA GLU A 34 14.40 16.12 -13.47
C GLU A 34 13.92 16.69 -12.13
N TYR A 35 13.84 15.83 -11.10
CA TYR A 35 13.47 16.24 -9.74
C TYR A 35 14.66 16.58 -8.85
N LYS A 36 15.87 16.62 -9.41
CA LYS A 36 17.11 17.02 -8.71
C LYS A 36 17.34 16.24 -7.42
N ILE A 37 16.98 14.94 -7.38
CA ILE A 37 17.01 14.13 -6.14
C ILE A 37 18.41 14.15 -5.53
N GLY A 38 19.46 13.91 -6.33
CA GLY A 38 20.84 13.94 -5.86
C GLY A 38 21.26 15.32 -5.36
N ALA A 39 20.94 16.38 -6.11
CA ALA A 39 21.29 17.74 -5.76
C ALA A 39 20.61 18.22 -4.47
N TRP A 40 19.32 17.91 -4.28
CA TRP A 40 18.63 18.23 -3.02
C TRP A 40 19.22 17.45 -1.85
N PHE A 41 19.59 16.19 -2.05
CA PHE A 41 20.24 15.44 -0.97
C PHE A 41 21.61 16.04 -0.61
N ASP A 42 22.46 16.38 -1.58
CA ASP A 42 23.75 17.03 -1.34
C ASP A 42 23.61 18.41 -0.68
N HIS A 43 22.53 19.15 -0.97
CA HIS A 43 22.23 20.41 -0.30
C HIS A 43 21.99 20.22 1.21
N HIS A 44 21.21 19.21 1.60
CA HIS A 44 20.90 18.93 3.01
C HIS A 44 21.98 18.11 3.72
N LYS A 45 22.81 17.40 2.97
CA LYS A 45 23.95 16.63 3.47
C LYS A 45 25.19 16.86 2.59
N PRO A 46 25.86 18.00 2.71
CA PRO A 46 27.12 18.22 2.01
C PRO A 46 28.16 17.16 2.36
N SER A 47 29.03 16.84 1.41
CA SER A 47 30.13 15.90 1.62
C SER A 47 31.01 16.39 2.77
N HIS A 48 31.32 15.48 3.70
CA HIS A 48 32.31 15.76 4.75
C HIS A 48 33.72 15.78 4.15
N GLY A 49 34.64 16.54 4.74
CA GLY A 49 36.01 16.62 4.23
C GLY A 49 36.76 15.28 4.07
N ASN A 50 36.34 14.27 4.81
CA ASN A 50 36.88 12.88 4.70
C ASN A 50 36.04 12.01 3.74
N TRP A 51 35.03 12.55 3.07
CA TRP A 51 34.26 11.79 2.08
C TRP A 51 35.04 11.75 0.76
N ASP A 52 35.56 10.58 0.39
CA ASP A 52 36.28 10.35 -0.87
C ASP A 52 35.35 9.78 -1.94
N GLY A 53 35.47 10.25 -3.18
CA GLY A 53 34.74 9.79 -4.36
C GLY A 53 33.50 10.61 -4.70
N ALA A 54 32.52 9.97 -5.35
CA ALA A 54 31.29 10.61 -5.79
C ALA A 54 30.49 11.21 -4.62
N SER A 55 29.76 12.31 -4.85
CA SER A 55 28.94 12.95 -3.81
C SER A 55 27.86 12.00 -3.28
N PRO A 56 27.41 12.17 -2.02
CA PRO A 56 26.32 11.38 -1.47
C PRO A 56 25.05 11.37 -2.34
N GLY A 57 24.72 12.50 -2.96
CA GLY A 57 23.57 12.61 -3.87
C GLY A 57 23.77 11.87 -5.18
N THR A 58 24.99 11.89 -5.75
CA THR A 58 25.31 11.06 -6.92
C THR A 58 25.18 9.57 -6.58
N VAL A 59 25.72 9.14 -5.43
CA VAL A 59 25.58 7.76 -4.98
C VAL A 59 24.12 7.39 -4.77
N LEU A 60 23.32 8.26 -4.17
CA LEU A 60 21.86 8.06 -4.01
C LEU A 60 21.16 7.87 -5.35
N GLY A 61 21.43 8.73 -6.34
CA GLY A 61 20.80 8.65 -7.68
C GLY A 61 21.11 7.34 -8.40
N VAL A 62 22.36 6.92 -8.39
CA VAL A 62 22.79 5.63 -8.99
C VAL A 62 22.20 4.44 -8.22
N TRP A 63 22.19 4.51 -6.89
CA TRP A 63 21.60 3.45 -6.07
C TRP A 63 20.10 3.28 -6.30
N LEU A 64 19.35 4.37 -6.49
CA LEU A 64 17.95 4.31 -6.89
C LEU A 64 17.76 3.60 -8.24
N CYS A 65 18.65 3.84 -9.22
CA CYS A 65 18.62 3.09 -10.48
C CYS A 65 18.79 1.59 -10.25
N TYR A 66 19.82 1.19 -9.48
CA TYR A 66 20.04 -0.21 -9.12
C TYR A 66 18.79 -0.84 -8.48
N LEU A 67 18.24 -0.19 -7.43
CA LEU A 67 17.08 -0.68 -6.70
C LEU A 67 15.88 -0.96 -7.62
N LEU A 68 15.63 -0.06 -8.59
CA LEU A 68 14.47 -0.14 -9.47
C LEU A 68 14.70 -1.08 -10.66
N THR A 69 15.90 -1.11 -11.24
CA THR A 69 16.26 -1.98 -12.37
C THR A 69 16.34 -3.44 -11.93
N GLU A 70 17.07 -3.71 -10.83
CA GLU A 70 17.30 -5.07 -10.35
C GLU A 70 16.20 -5.55 -9.40
N GLN A 71 15.35 -4.65 -8.88
CA GLN A 71 14.36 -4.95 -7.86
C GLN A 71 14.96 -5.63 -6.63
N ASP A 72 16.18 -5.20 -6.24
CA ASP A 72 16.98 -5.78 -5.16
C ASP A 72 17.44 -4.70 -4.18
N HIS A 73 17.19 -4.90 -2.88
CA HIS A 73 17.56 -3.97 -1.82
C HIS A 73 18.86 -4.34 -1.10
N ARG A 74 19.49 -5.45 -1.44
CA ARG A 74 20.74 -5.87 -0.83
C ARG A 74 21.88 -4.91 -1.18
N LEU A 75 22.75 -4.64 -0.21
CA LEU A 75 23.88 -3.72 -0.40
C LEU A 75 25.01 -4.36 -1.20
N SER A 76 25.31 -5.63 -0.89
CA SER A 76 26.49 -6.32 -1.42
C SER A 76 26.55 -6.45 -2.96
N PRO A 77 25.45 -6.58 -3.73
CA PRO A 77 25.54 -6.64 -5.17
C PRO A 77 25.75 -5.28 -5.86
N VAL A 78 25.54 -4.16 -5.14
CA VAL A 78 25.56 -2.81 -5.75
C VAL A 78 26.90 -2.47 -6.35
N GLU A 79 28.01 -2.72 -5.64
CA GLU A 79 29.36 -2.44 -6.14
C GLU A 79 29.65 -3.18 -7.45
N SER A 80 29.35 -4.47 -7.52
CA SER A 80 29.57 -5.28 -8.74
C SER A 80 28.66 -4.86 -9.89
N TRP A 81 27.40 -4.48 -9.59
CA TRP A 81 26.47 -3.94 -10.59
C TRP A 81 26.98 -2.60 -11.14
N VAL A 82 27.45 -1.70 -10.28
CA VAL A 82 28.05 -0.42 -10.70
C VAL A 82 29.30 -0.67 -11.55
N ALA A 83 30.18 -1.60 -11.16
CA ALA A 83 31.36 -1.97 -11.94
C ALA A 83 30.99 -2.41 -13.36
N ALA A 84 29.93 -3.22 -13.51
CA ALA A 84 29.45 -3.69 -14.81
C ALA A 84 28.82 -2.57 -15.66
N HIS A 85 28.26 -1.52 -15.04
CA HIS A 85 27.57 -0.41 -15.73
C HIS A 85 28.38 0.89 -15.73
N LEU A 86 29.63 0.87 -15.28
CA LEU A 86 30.44 2.07 -15.01
C LEU A 86 30.52 3.06 -16.20
N PRO A 87 30.75 2.61 -17.47
CA PRO A 87 30.78 3.54 -18.59
C PRO A 87 29.44 4.26 -18.80
N LEU A 88 28.31 3.55 -18.65
CA LEU A 88 26.97 4.13 -18.74
C LEU A 88 26.72 5.13 -17.62
N LEU A 89 27.05 4.75 -16.38
CA LEU A 89 26.81 5.58 -15.21
C LEU A 89 27.67 6.86 -15.23
N ARG A 90 28.92 6.80 -15.69
CA ARG A 90 29.77 7.99 -15.90
C ARG A 90 29.17 8.92 -16.95
N CYS A 91 28.63 8.36 -18.03
CA CYS A 91 27.96 9.13 -19.07
C CYS A 91 26.68 9.81 -18.54
N LEU A 92 25.84 9.11 -17.78
CA LEU A 92 24.59 9.63 -17.25
C LEU A 92 24.80 10.66 -16.13
N THR A 93 25.73 10.40 -15.22
CA THR A 93 26.03 11.28 -14.08
C THR A 93 26.90 12.49 -14.46
N GLY A 94 27.62 12.41 -15.57
CA GLY A 94 28.66 13.40 -15.93
C GLY A 94 29.91 13.35 -15.03
N VAL A 95 30.02 12.37 -14.10
CA VAL A 95 31.12 12.22 -13.15
C VAL A 95 32.11 11.22 -13.70
N SER A 96 33.14 11.68 -14.42
CA SER A 96 34.18 10.83 -15.02
C SER A 96 34.99 10.05 -13.98
N SER A 97 35.15 10.58 -12.77
CA SER A 97 35.85 9.98 -11.64
C SER A 97 35.03 8.95 -10.85
N LEU A 98 33.79 8.64 -11.26
CA LEU A 98 32.94 7.65 -10.59
C LEU A 98 33.61 6.28 -10.58
N ARG A 99 33.62 5.60 -9.42
CA ARG A 99 34.24 4.28 -9.21
C ARG A 99 33.24 3.32 -8.60
N SER A 100 33.40 2.03 -8.84
CA SER A 100 32.60 1.01 -8.14
C SER A 100 32.80 1.07 -6.61
N LEU A 101 34.02 1.41 -6.16
CA LEU A 101 34.36 1.59 -4.74
C LEU A 101 33.59 2.73 -4.04
N ASP A 102 32.89 3.57 -4.78
CA ASP A 102 31.99 4.58 -4.20
C ASP A 102 30.67 3.94 -3.70
N PHE A 103 30.44 2.65 -4.00
CA PHE A 103 29.22 1.90 -3.70
C PHE A 103 29.48 0.64 -2.85
N THR A 104 30.55 0.62 -2.06
CA THR A 104 30.81 -0.47 -1.11
C THR A 104 29.73 -0.54 -0.03
N ASP A 105 29.51 -1.73 0.53
CA ASP A 105 28.56 -1.96 1.64
C ASP A 105 28.72 -0.96 2.78
N ASP A 106 29.98 -0.63 3.12
CA ASP A 106 30.27 0.34 4.19
C ASP A 106 29.79 1.74 3.83
N LYS A 107 30.07 2.23 2.62
CA LYS A 107 29.61 3.56 2.16
C LYS A 107 28.10 3.62 2.08
N LEU A 108 27.43 2.59 1.54
CA LEU A 108 25.97 2.51 1.50
C LEU A 108 25.38 2.43 2.91
N GLY A 109 26.02 1.72 3.84
CA GLY A 109 25.64 1.68 5.26
C GLY A 109 25.72 3.05 5.94
N ILE A 110 26.74 3.85 5.61
CA ILE A 110 26.87 5.25 6.07
C ILE A 110 25.69 6.08 5.53
N LEU A 111 25.35 5.93 4.24
CA LEU A 111 24.21 6.65 3.65
C LEU A 111 22.88 6.24 4.31
N LEU A 112 22.65 4.95 4.59
CA LEU A 112 21.46 4.54 5.35
C LEU A 112 21.39 5.23 6.72
N THR A 113 22.52 5.41 7.38
CA THR A 113 22.57 6.15 8.64
C THR A 113 22.18 7.63 8.45
N TYR A 114 22.59 8.27 7.35
CA TYR A 114 22.14 9.65 7.05
C TYR A 114 20.65 9.70 6.70
N PHE A 115 20.14 8.74 5.94
CA PHE A 115 18.71 8.66 5.62
C PHE A 115 17.82 8.45 6.85
N SER A 116 18.39 7.93 7.95
CA SER A 116 17.65 7.74 9.21
C SER A 116 17.59 8.99 10.10
N LYS A 117 18.36 10.04 9.79
CA LYS A 117 18.45 11.26 10.59
C LYS A 117 17.35 12.26 10.20
N PRO A 118 16.41 12.59 11.10
CA PRO A 118 15.31 13.50 10.77
C PRO A 118 15.77 14.89 10.31
N ASP A 119 16.82 15.45 10.91
CA ASP A 119 17.38 16.75 10.57
C ASP A 119 17.88 16.84 9.11
N ILE A 120 18.37 15.73 8.56
CA ILE A 120 18.81 15.64 7.17
C ILE A 120 17.63 15.23 6.27
N TRP A 121 16.95 14.14 6.64
CA TRP A 121 15.98 13.49 5.78
C TRP A 121 14.72 14.35 5.58
N ASP A 122 14.21 14.98 6.64
CA ASP A 122 12.97 15.75 6.56
C ASP A 122 13.17 17.04 5.74
N GLY A 123 14.31 17.73 5.91
CA GLY A 123 14.67 18.86 5.07
C GLY A 123 14.80 18.47 3.59
N PHE A 124 15.49 17.35 3.30
CA PHE A 124 15.60 16.82 1.95
C PHE A 124 14.21 16.51 1.34
N ILE A 125 13.32 15.83 2.08
CA ILE A 125 11.97 15.50 1.59
C ILE A 125 11.13 16.76 1.39
N CYS A 126 11.21 17.77 2.27
CA CYS A 126 10.51 19.04 2.05
C CYS A 126 10.93 19.69 0.73
N SER A 127 12.24 19.77 0.44
CA SER A 127 12.74 20.33 -0.80
C SER A 127 12.34 19.52 -2.03
N LEU A 128 12.39 18.20 -1.93
CA LEU A 128 12.01 17.28 -3.01
C LEU A 128 10.51 17.35 -3.32
N GLU A 129 9.67 17.33 -2.28
CA GLU A 129 8.21 17.34 -2.46
C GLU A 129 7.73 18.65 -3.06
N ARG A 130 8.41 19.76 -2.80
CA ARG A 130 8.11 21.04 -3.47
C ARG A 130 8.11 20.87 -5.00
N ASP A 131 9.06 20.14 -5.55
CA ASP A 131 9.15 19.89 -6.98
C ASP A 131 8.20 18.75 -7.44
N MET A 132 8.09 17.65 -6.66
CA MET A 132 7.29 16.50 -7.03
C MET A 132 5.78 16.74 -6.94
N LEU A 133 5.29 17.41 -5.89
CA LEU A 133 3.85 17.66 -5.73
C LEU A 133 3.29 18.59 -6.81
N SER A 134 4.13 19.43 -7.42
CA SER A 134 3.73 20.35 -8.50
C SER A 134 3.25 19.63 -9.78
N VAL A 135 3.63 18.36 -9.95
CA VAL A 135 3.26 17.51 -11.10
C VAL A 135 1.79 17.10 -11.04
N TYR A 136 1.28 16.90 -9.83
CA TYR A 136 -0.07 16.37 -9.64
C TYR A 136 -1.12 17.46 -9.85
N ARG A 137 -1.96 17.26 -10.88
CA ARG A 137 -3.10 18.13 -11.13
C ARG A 137 -4.18 17.83 -10.09
N LEU A 138 -4.50 18.82 -9.27
CA LEU A 138 -5.49 18.70 -8.19
C LEU A 138 -6.87 19.19 -8.59
N SER A 139 -7.05 19.67 -9.83
CA SER A 139 -8.32 20.22 -10.30
C SER A 139 -9.34 19.11 -10.61
N GLY A 140 -10.45 19.08 -9.88
CA GLY A 140 -11.65 18.36 -10.26
C GLY A 140 -12.45 19.11 -11.31
N ALA A 141 -13.36 18.41 -11.97
CA ALA A 141 -14.25 18.97 -13.00
C ALA A 141 -15.15 20.11 -12.48
N ASP A 142 -15.32 20.23 -11.16
CA ASP A 142 -16.25 21.16 -10.51
C ASP A 142 -15.58 22.33 -9.77
N GLY A 143 -14.28 22.53 -9.96
CA GLY A 143 -13.55 23.74 -9.51
C GLY A 143 -13.17 23.79 -8.02
N VAL A 144 -13.71 22.96 -7.15
CA VAL A 144 -13.32 22.87 -5.72
C VAL A 144 -12.86 21.45 -5.42
N VAL A 145 -11.56 21.25 -5.34
CA VAL A 145 -10.98 19.95 -4.94
C VAL A 145 -10.17 20.14 -3.69
N HIS A 146 -10.60 19.46 -2.63
CA HIS A 146 -9.78 19.30 -1.45
C HIS A 146 -8.71 18.24 -1.74
N PRO A 147 -7.41 18.56 -1.70
CA PRO A 147 -6.36 17.55 -1.79
C PRO A 147 -6.61 16.47 -0.75
N THR A 148 -6.57 15.21 -1.16
CA THR A 148 -6.88 14.09 -0.27
C THR A 148 -5.61 13.37 0.12
N PHE A 149 -5.29 13.38 1.41
CA PHE A 149 -4.16 12.64 1.98
C PHE A 149 -4.68 11.44 2.77
N ARG A 150 -4.14 10.26 2.47
CA ARG A 150 -4.48 9.03 3.19
C ARG A 150 -3.37 8.63 4.13
N LEU A 151 -3.78 8.13 5.29
CA LEU A 151 -2.90 7.78 6.40
C LEU A 151 -3.18 6.33 6.81
N ASP A 152 -2.18 5.45 6.64
CA ASP A 152 -2.30 4.07 7.08
C ASP A 152 -0.96 3.51 7.57
N ALA A 153 -0.98 2.39 8.27
CA ALA A 153 0.20 1.78 8.84
C ALA A 153 0.33 0.30 8.45
N ALA A 154 1.57 -0.15 8.29
CA ALA A 154 1.87 -1.54 8.03
C ALA A 154 3.02 -2.06 8.90
N PRO A 155 2.93 -3.31 9.40
CA PRO A 155 4.04 -3.97 10.05
C PRO A 155 5.08 -4.39 9.03
N MET A 156 6.36 -4.24 9.40
CA MET A 156 7.54 -4.66 8.65
C MET A 156 8.25 -5.77 9.41
N GLN A 157 8.00 -7.00 9.04
CA GLN A 157 8.54 -8.18 9.71
C GLN A 157 10.06 -8.29 9.53
N SER A 158 10.76 -8.80 10.55
CA SER A 158 12.20 -9.00 10.53
C SER A 158 12.60 -10.35 11.10
N TYR A 159 13.72 -10.88 10.63
CA TYR A 159 14.43 -12.00 11.28
C TYR A 159 15.41 -11.53 12.37
N GLY A 160 15.56 -10.22 12.56
CA GLY A 160 16.37 -9.66 13.64
C GLY A 160 15.79 -9.98 15.02
N GLN A 161 16.59 -9.82 16.05
CA GLN A 161 16.16 -10.02 17.43
C GLN A 161 15.51 -8.74 17.98
N ALA A 162 14.42 -8.90 18.74
CA ALA A 162 13.86 -7.82 19.51
C ALA A 162 14.82 -7.43 20.65
N LYS A 163 15.07 -6.12 20.80
CA LYS A 163 15.87 -5.54 21.89
C LYS A 163 14.96 -4.68 22.76
N GLU A 164 15.22 -4.60 24.06
CA GLU A 164 14.34 -3.93 25.05
C GLU A 164 13.93 -2.51 24.65
N SER A 165 14.81 -1.73 24.04
CA SER A 165 14.55 -0.36 23.57
C SER A 165 14.74 -0.18 22.06
N GLY A 166 14.77 -1.27 21.28
CA GLY A 166 15.02 -1.24 19.85
C GLY A 166 13.76 -1.02 19.01
N LEU A 167 13.98 -0.74 17.74
CA LEU A 167 12.93 -0.58 16.74
C LEU A 167 12.16 -1.88 16.50
N LEU A 168 12.86 -3.02 16.51
CA LEU A 168 12.26 -4.33 16.31
C LEU A 168 11.62 -4.82 17.62
N GLN A 169 10.28 -4.88 17.63
CA GLN A 169 9.49 -5.34 18.78
C GLN A 169 8.41 -6.34 18.34
N TYR A 170 7.95 -7.14 19.31
CA TYR A 170 6.77 -7.97 19.09
C TYR A 170 5.52 -7.09 19.19
N GLY A 171 4.75 -7.04 18.12
CA GLY A 171 3.54 -6.23 18.02
C GLY A 171 2.37 -7.03 17.43
N HIS A 172 1.18 -6.44 17.49
CA HIS A 172 0.00 -7.03 16.86
C HIS A 172 0.20 -7.12 15.35
N ASN A 173 0.07 -8.33 14.80
CA ASN A 173 0.09 -8.53 13.36
C ASN A 173 -1.11 -9.38 12.95
N LYS A 174 -1.71 -9.06 11.80
CA LYS A 174 -2.91 -9.73 11.26
C LYS A 174 -2.69 -11.22 10.94
N GLN A 175 -1.42 -11.63 10.77
CA GLN A 175 -1.05 -13.01 10.45
C GLN A 175 -0.78 -13.86 11.70
N HIS A 176 -0.91 -13.30 12.91
CA HIS A 176 -0.65 -13.95 14.20
C HIS A 176 0.76 -14.59 14.31
N GLN A 177 1.72 -14.11 13.52
CA GLN A 177 3.11 -14.58 13.57
C GLN A 177 3.85 -13.89 14.73
N LYS A 178 4.57 -14.69 15.52
CA LYS A 178 5.41 -14.20 16.64
C LYS A 178 6.80 -13.84 16.11
N THR A 179 6.88 -12.89 15.19
CA THR A 179 8.15 -12.37 14.66
C THR A 179 8.35 -10.92 15.08
N PRO A 180 9.57 -10.50 15.42
CA PRO A 180 9.88 -9.09 15.64
C PRO A 180 9.57 -8.28 14.37
N GLN A 181 9.11 -7.07 14.56
CA GLN A 181 8.73 -6.18 13.47
C GLN A 181 9.03 -4.72 13.82
N ALA A 182 9.26 -3.91 12.81
CA ALA A 182 9.09 -2.46 12.86
C ALA A 182 7.69 -2.12 12.33
N LYS A 183 7.26 -0.88 12.50
CA LYS A 183 6.01 -0.37 11.93
C LYS A 183 6.29 0.87 11.11
N VAL A 184 5.68 0.93 9.93
CA VAL A 184 5.75 2.11 9.05
C VAL A 184 4.37 2.73 8.96
N LYS A 185 4.25 4.02 9.29
CA LYS A 185 3.09 4.86 9.01
C LYS A 185 3.38 5.63 7.73
N LEU A 186 2.50 5.53 6.75
CA LEU A 186 2.63 6.17 5.44
C LEU A 186 1.55 7.23 5.26
N CYS A 187 1.91 8.35 4.63
CA CYS A 187 0.99 9.35 4.13
C CYS A 187 1.11 9.42 2.61
N THR A 188 -0.02 9.32 1.90
CA THR A 188 -0.07 9.44 0.44
C THR A 188 -1.00 10.55 0.02
N LEU A 189 -0.63 11.28 -1.05
CA LEU A 189 -1.54 12.17 -1.78
C LEU A 189 -2.29 11.33 -2.83
N ASP A 190 -3.62 11.40 -2.80
CA ASP A 190 -4.47 10.73 -3.77
C ASP A 190 -4.86 11.66 -4.93
N ASN A 191 -4.83 11.13 -6.13
CA ASN A 191 -5.45 11.75 -7.29
C ASN A 191 -6.76 11.01 -7.63
N ASP A 192 -7.88 11.73 -7.57
CA ASP A 192 -9.21 11.14 -7.78
C ASP A 192 -9.46 10.70 -9.22
N VAL A 193 -8.85 11.39 -10.20
CA VAL A 193 -9.10 11.14 -11.63
C VAL A 193 -8.53 9.78 -12.06
N ASN A 194 -7.35 9.44 -11.56
CA ASN A 194 -6.63 8.25 -11.98
C ASN A 194 -6.49 7.18 -10.88
N HIS A 195 -7.15 7.33 -9.73
CA HIS A 195 -7.01 6.43 -8.57
C HIS A 195 -5.54 6.17 -8.24
N PHE A 196 -4.80 7.25 -8.05
CA PHE A 196 -3.37 7.24 -7.93
C PHE A 196 -2.97 7.71 -6.54
N ALA A 197 -1.92 7.12 -5.96
CA ALA A 197 -1.42 7.52 -4.66
C ALA A 197 0.09 7.80 -4.74
N HIS A 198 0.50 9.03 -4.38
CA HIS A 198 1.89 9.42 -4.26
C HIS A 198 2.32 9.38 -2.79
N PRO A 199 3.35 8.63 -2.39
CA PRO A 199 3.88 8.67 -1.03
C PRO A 199 4.47 10.07 -0.74
N VAL A 200 3.93 10.79 0.23
CA VAL A 200 4.44 12.14 0.60
C VAL A 200 5.45 12.04 1.74
N CYS A 201 5.08 11.34 2.81
CA CYS A 201 5.99 11.13 3.94
C CYS A 201 5.71 9.80 4.64
N SER A 202 6.69 9.36 5.43
CA SER A 202 6.59 8.15 6.23
C SER A 202 7.23 8.34 7.61
N LEU A 203 6.77 7.53 8.58
CA LEU A 203 7.37 7.37 9.89
C LEU A 203 7.66 5.89 10.14
N THR A 204 8.90 5.58 10.49
CA THR A 204 9.28 4.23 10.92
C THR A 204 9.46 4.22 12.44
N VAL A 205 8.69 3.37 13.11
CA VAL A 205 8.62 3.34 14.57
C VAL A 205 8.71 1.91 15.09
N SER A 206 8.82 1.77 16.41
CA SER A 206 8.86 0.47 17.08
C SER A 206 7.60 -0.35 16.78
N GLY A 207 7.79 -1.66 16.55
CA GLY A 207 6.73 -2.56 16.12
C GLY A 207 5.58 -2.75 17.11
N ASN A 208 5.75 -2.40 18.38
CA ASN A 208 4.72 -2.42 19.41
C ASN A 208 3.99 -1.08 19.58
N THR A 209 4.37 -0.03 18.85
CA THR A 209 3.71 1.28 18.93
C THR A 209 2.25 1.16 18.51
N ALA A 210 1.34 1.75 19.28
CA ALA A 210 -0.09 1.79 18.95
C ALA A 210 -0.33 2.68 17.71
N ASP A 211 -1.34 2.36 16.91
CA ASP A 211 -1.57 3.07 15.63
C ASP A 211 -2.14 4.48 15.84
N ASP A 212 -2.95 4.67 16.88
CA ASP A 212 -3.63 5.92 17.20
C ASP A 212 -2.66 7.06 17.53
N VAL A 213 -1.57 6.78 18.22
CA VAL A 213 -0.54 7.78 18.57
C VAL A 213 0.34 8.21 17.38
N LEU A 214 0.26 7.52 16.24
CA LEU A 214 1.06 7.81 15.06
C LEU A 214 0.42 8.86 14.13
N TYR A 215 -0.85 9.21 14.34
CA TYR A 215 -1.54 10.13 13.44
C TYR A 215 -1.05 11.57 13.58
N ILE A 216 -0.96 12.11 14.79
CA ILE A 216 -0.47 13.47 14.99
C ILE A 216 0.96 13.64 14.45
N PRO A 217 1.96 12.79 14.78
CA PRO A 217 3.31 12.94 14.26
C PRO A 217 3.41 12.88 12.72
N ILE A 218 2.65 12.01 12.05
CA ILE A 218 2.68 11.96 10.58
C ILE A 218 1.99 13.17 9.95
N ILE A 219 0.94 13.71 10.59
CA ILE A 219 0.26 14.92 10.13
C ILE A 219 1.16 16.14 10.32
N GLU A 220 1.85 16.26 11.46
CA GLU A 220 2.84 17.33 11.66
C GLU A 220 3.92 17.33 10.58
N LYS A 221 4.43 16.15 10.25
CA LYS A 221 5.41 15.97 9.17
C LYS A 221 4.82 16.34 7.81
N LEU A 222 3.57 15.95 7.53
CA LEU A 222 2.86 16.36 6.33
C LEU A 222 2.72 17.90 6.27
N LEU A 223 2.26 18.52 7.35
CA LEU A 223 2.06 19.98 7.40
C LEU A 223 3.37 20.76 7.21
N LEU A 224 4.48 20.23 7.72
CA LEU A 224 5.81 20.82 7.49
C LEU A 224 6.15 20.82 5.99
N ILE A 225 5.89 19.73 5.28
CA ILE A 225 6.11 19.61 3.83
C ILE A 225 5.17 20.58 3.09
N LEU A 226 3.89 20.63 3.46
CA LEU A 226 2.88 21.44 2.78
C LEU A 226 3.03 22.94 3.05
N ALA A 227 3.72 23.36 4.11
CA ALA A 227 3.95 24.76 4.42
C ALA A 227 4.67 25.52 3.28
N GLU A 228 5.46 24.82 2.48
CA GLU A 228 6.14 25.36 1.29
C GLU A 228 5.22 25.48 0.05
N HIS A 229 3.96 24.97 0.14
CA HIS A 229 3.02 24.90 -0.97
C HIS A 229 1.77 25.72 -0.72
N SER A 230 1.61 26.86 -1.38
CA SER A 230 0.43 27.72 -1.24
C SER A 230 -0.90 27.01 -1.56
N HIS A 231 -0.88 26.04 -2.48
CA HIS A 231 -2.08 25.27 -2.88
C HIS A 231 -2.55 24.26 -1.81
N TYR A 232 -1.72 23.96 -0.81
CA TYR A 232 -2.01 22.99 0.24
C TYR A 232 -2.07 23.62 1.62
N ALA A 233 -2.17 24.94 1.71
CA ALA A 233 -2.06 25.63 2.99
C ALA A 233 -3.18 25.30 3.99
N LYS A 234 -4.36 24.90 3.52
CA LYS A 234 -5.55 24.57 4.33
C LYS A 234 -6.57 23.76 3.53
N ASP A 235 -7.58 23.29 4.24
CA ASP A 235 -8.71 22.54 3.68
C ASP A 235 -8.32 21.21 3.01
N ASN A 236 -7.17 20.63 3.38
CA ASN A 236 -6.79 19.30 2.92
C ASN A 236 -7.66 18.24 3.62
N LEU A 237 -8.13 17.26 2.87
CA LEU A 237 -8.90 16.14 3.42
C LEU A 237 -7.96 15.02 3.88
N LEU A 238 -7.90 14.77 5.18
CA LEU A 238 -7.14 13.68 5.78
C LEU A 238 -8.06 12.47 5.99
N VAL A 239 -7.73 11.34 5.37
CA VAL A 239 -8.51 10.11 5.45
C VAL A 239 -7.71 9.02 6.18
N GLY A 240 -8.30 8.40 7.18
CA GLY A 240 -7.67 7.33 7.95
C GLY A 240 -8.64 6.24 8.38
N ASP A 241 -8.11 5.21 9.03
CA ASP A 241 -8.86 4.10 9.57
C ASP A 241 -9.59 4.43 10.88
N LYS A 242 -10.20 3.42 11.53
CA LYS A 242 -10.91 3.59 12.82
C LYS A 242 -10.04 4.14 13.95
N LYS A 243 -8.72 3.96 13.90
CA LYS A 243 -7.78 4.46 14.91
C LYS A 243 -7.55 5.96 14.76
N PHE A 244 -7.69 6.48 13.53
CA PHE A 244 -7.69 7.92 13.29
C PHE A 244 -8.85 8.65 14.02
N GLY A 245 -9.97 7.96 14.22
CA GLY A 245 -11.19 8.52 14.82
C GLY A 245 -11.07 8.91 16.32
N SER A 246 -9.89 8.87 16.96
CA SER A 246 -9.75 9.37 18.33
C SER A 246 -10.11 10.86 18.42
N MET A 247 -10.60 11.30 19.58
CA MET A 247 -11.03 12.68 19.78
C MET A 247 -9.85 13.66 19.56
N GLU A 248 -8.70 13.29 20.09
CA GLU A 248 -7.47 14.08 19.99
C GLU A 248 -7.00 14.26 18.54
N ASN A 249 -6.96 13.17 17.74
CA ASN A 249 -6.57 13.24 16.34
C ASN A 249 -7.51 14.13 15.53
N ARG A 250 -8.84 14.01 15.74
CA ARG A 250 -9.84 14.84 15.05
C ARG A 250 -9.71 16.32 15.44
N ALA A 251 -9.54 16.62 16.72
CA ALA A 251 -9.34 17.98 17.21
C ALA A 251 -8.06 18.59 16.63
N PHE A 252 -6.96 17.82 16.56
CA PHE A 252 -5.70 18.28 15.97
C PHE A 252 -5.87 18.68 14.49
N VAL A 253 -6.60 17.86 13.72
CA VAL A 253 -6.86 18.18 12.30
C VAL A 253 -7.69 19.45 12.16
N VAL A 254 -8.73 19.63 12.98
CA VAL A 254 -9.54 20.85 12.98
C VAL A 254 -8.69 22.07 13.31
N ASN A 255 -7.86 21.98 14.35
CA ASN A 255 -6.98 23.08 14.75
C ASN A 255 -5.94 23.45 13.69
N SER A 256 -5.52 22.49 12.88
CA SER A 256 -4.63 22.73 11.74
C SER A 256 -5.35 23.25 10.48
N HIS A 257 -6.62 23.65 10.58
CA HIS A 257 -7.45 24.15 9.48
C HIS A 257 -7.57 23.14 8.30
N ASN A 258 -7.66 21.85 8.64
CA ASN A 258 -7.82 20.80 7.66
C ASN A 258 -9.12 20.00 7.92
N LEU A 259 -9.47 19.16 6.97
CA LEU A 259 -10.66 18.30 7.01
C LEU A 259 -10.27 16.87 7.31
N TYR A 260 -11.14 16.13 7.97
CA TYR A 260 -10.94 14.70 8.19
C TYR A 260 -12.11 13.88 7.69
N LEU A 261 -11.83 12.62 7.36
CA LEU A 261 -12.85 11.59 7.10
C LEU A 261 -12.35 10.25 7.68
N CYS A 262 -13.07 9.73 8.65
CA CYS A 262 -12.70 8.47 9.30
C CYS A 262 -13.94 7.71 9.80
N PRO A 263 -13.90 6.38 9.90
CA PRO A 263 -14.96 5.62 10.54
C PRO A 263 -14.84 5.73 12.06
N LEU A 264 -15.98 5.87 12.74
CA LEU A 264 -16.03 5.82 14.19
C LEU A 264 -16.07 4.37 14.68
N SER A 265 -15.37 4.08 15.77
CA SER A 265 -15.46 2.82 16.51
C SER A 265 -16.62 2.85 17.50
N LEU A 266 -16.90 1.72 18.17
CA LEU A 266 -17.89 1.67 19.24
C LEU A 266 -17.46 2.44 20.50
N VAL A 267 -16.17 2.72 20.64
CA VAL A 267 -15.64 3.57 21.72
C VAL A 267 -15.97 5.05 21.48
N GLN A 268 -15.94 5.51 20.22
CA GLN A 268 -16.25 6.90 19.89
C GLN A 268 -17.75 7.15 19.74
N LEU A 269 -18.51 6.15 19.33
CA LEU A 269 -19.96 6.20 19.24
C LEU A 269 -20.52 4.83 19.61
N ASP A 270 -21.22 4.74 20.73
CA ASP A 270 -21.71 3.50 21.29
C ASP A 270 -22.78 2.80 20.44
N GLN A 271 -22.97 1.50 20.71
CA GLN A 271 -23.87 0.67 19.92
C GLN A 271 -25.34 1.09 20.07
N GLN A 272 -25.75 1.55 21.26
CA GLN A 272 -27.14 1.94 21.52
C GLN A 272 -27.49 3.17 20.68
N THR A 273 -26.69 4.23 20.77
CA THR A 273 -26.84 5.47 19.98
C THR A 273 -26.91 5.17 18.48
N ARG A 274 -26.03 4.27 17.98
CA ARG A 274 -26.06 3.85 16.57
C ARG A 274 -27.36 3.16 16.21
N THR A 275 -27.78 2.21 17.03
CA THR A 275 -28.97 1.39 16.76
C THR A 275 -30.24 2.24 16.77
N GLU A 276 -30.37 3.15 17.73
CA GLU A 276 -31.49 4.06 17.83
C GLU A 276 -31.60 4.99 16.62
N ALA A 277 -30.48 5.59 16.21
CA ALA A 277 -30.41 6.44 15.03
C ALA A 277 -30.79 5.66 13.74
N ILE A 278 -30.25 4.45 13.56
CA ILE A 278 -30.54 3.59 12.40
C ILE A 278 -32.02 3.19 12.39
N LYS A 279 -32.57 2.72 13.53
CA LYS A 279 -33.99 2.35 13.62
C LYS A 279 -34.91 3.52 13.35
N THR A 280 -34.54 4.72 13.75
CA THR A 280 -35.31 5.95 13.46
C THR A 280 -35.30 6.26 11.97
N ALA A 281 -34.13 6.18 11.32
CA ALA A 281 -34.04 6.45 9.89
C ALA A 281 -34.73 5.39 9.02
N LEU A 282 -34.74 4.12 9.45
CA LEU A 282 -35.41 3.02 8.74
C LEU A 282 -36.97 3.15 8.75
N LYS A 283 -37.55 4.01 9.58
CA LYS A 283 -38.98 4.32 9.51
C LYS A 283 -39.37 5.09 8.24
N GLU A 284 -38.38 5.78 7.63
CA GLU A 284 -38.59 6.59 6.43
C GLU A 284 -37.52 6.25 5.37
N PRO A 285 -37.52 5.04 4.81
CA PRO A 285 -36.45 4.55 3.94
C PRO A 285 -36.27 5.36 2.65
N ASP A 286 -37.33 6.02 2.19
CA ASP A 286 -37.31 6.86 0.99
C ASP A 286 -36.55 8.17 1.17
N LYS A 287 -36.33 8.61 2.41
CA LYS A 287 -35.54 9.80 2.75
C LYS A 287 -34.03 9.51 2.83
N LEU A 288 -33.62 8.24 2.72
CA LEU A 288 -32.19 7.89 2.76
C LEU A 288 -31.47 8.45 1.53
N LEU A 289 -30.33 9.09 1.79
CA LEU A 289 -29.38 9.52 0.78
C LEU A 289 -28.81 8.32 0.05
N LYS A 290 -28.44 8.49 -1.22
CA LYS A 290 -27.92 7.41 -2.07
C LYS A 290 -26.53 7.79 -2.57
N ALA A 291 -25.64 6.78 -2.66
CA ALA A 291 -24.38 6.89 -3.36
C ALA A 291 -24.36 5.85 -4.49
N TYR A 292 -23.96 6.29 -5.68
CA TYR A 292 -24.03 5.51 -6.89
C TYR A 292 -22.65 5.00 -7.32
N HIS A 293 -22.63 3.94 -8.08
CA HIS A 293 -21.39 3.47 -8.70
C HIS A 293 -20.97 4.47 -9.80
N LYS A 294 -19.82 5.12 -9.64
CA LYS A 294 -19.20 5.87 -10.76
C LYS A 294 -18.54 4.83 -11.66
N PRO A 295 -19.01 4.58 -12.89
CA PRO A 295 -18.29 3.73 -13.81
C PRO A 295 -16.90 4.32 -14.02
N ALA A 296 -15.86 3.48 -13.98
CA ALA A 296 -14.55 3.88 -14.46
C ALA A 296 -14.76 4.48 -15.84
N GLN A 297 -14.22 5.69 -16.11
CA GLN A 297 -14.37 6.33 -17.42
C GLN A 297 -13.78 5.39 -18.46
N VAL A 298 -14.65 4.62 -19.10
CA VAL A 298 -14.28 3.77 -20.24
C VAL A 298 -14.08 4.74 -21.40
N LEU A 299 -12.83 4.96 -21.78
CA LEU A 299 -12.50 5.70 -22.99
C LEU A 299 -13.20 5.02 -24.16
N PRO A 300 -13.92 5.76 -25.03
CA PRO A 300 -14.57 5.19 -26.19
C PRO A 300 -13.52 4.48 -27.06
N SER A 301 -13.76 3.20 -27.33
CA SER A 301 -12.95 2.42 -28.27
C SER A 301 -13.04 3.09 -29.65
N THR A 302 -11.93 3.63 -30.13
CA THR A 302 -11.80 4.09 -31.52
C THR A 302 -11.73 2.87 -32.44
N ALA A 303 -12.85 2.21 -32.69
CA ALA A 303 -13.09 1.39 -33.89
C ALA A 303 -14.58 1.00 -33.90
N ALA A 304 -15.25 1.55 -34.84
CA ALA A 304 -16.57 1.27 -35.42
C ALA A 304 -17.57 2.39 -35.23
N THR A 305 -17.85 3.06 -36.32
CA THR A 305 -19.07 3.75 -36.66
C THR A 305 -20.28 2.82 -36.40
N ALA A 306 -20.71 2.78 -35.16
CA ALA A 306 -22.05 2.36 -34.83
C ALA A 306 -22.56 3.39 -33.82
N ILE A 307 -23.54 4.15 -34.23
CA ILE A 307 -24.37 5.01 -33.40
C ILE A 307 -25.10 4.07 -32.44
N VAL A 308 -24.41 3.65 -31.37
CA VAL A 308 -25.05 3.05 -30.20
C VAL A 308 -25.49 4.22 -29.34
N GLN A 309 -26.78 4.51 -29.32
CA GLN A 309 -27.37 5.36 -28.30
C GLN A 309 -26.86 4.87 -26.95
N PRO A 310 -26.43 5.77 -26.03
CA PRO A 310 -26.01 5.37 -24.71
C PRO A 310 -27.22 4.75 -24.02
N THR A 311 -27.29 3.42 -24.00
CA THR A 311 -28.19 2.71 -23.09
C THR A 311 -27.75 3.14 -21.69
N LYS A 312 -28.59 3.91 -20.99
CA LYS A 312 -28.42 4.25 -19.57
C LYS A 312 -28.30 2.92 -18.83
N THR A 313 -27.06 2.50 -18.55
CA THR A 313 -26.82 1.44 -17.58
C THR A 313 -27.47 1.92 -16.28
N PRO A 314 -28.35 1.14 -15.65
CA PRO A 314 -29.01 1.58 -14.42
C PRO A 314 -27.91 1.93 -13.41
N GLU A 315 -28.00 3.14 -12.84
CA GLU A 315 -27.06 3.61 -11.82
C GLU A 315 -27.13 2.67 -10.62
N LEU A 316 -26.10 1.87 -10.43
CA LEU A 316 -26.04 0.90 -9.34
C LEU A 316 -25.81 1.63 -8.03
N ILE A 317 -26.79 1.59 -7.13
CA ILE A 317 -26.66 2.12 -5.77
C ILE A 317 -25.66 1.25 -4.99
N ILE A 318 -24.55 1.84 -4.57
CA ILE A 318 -23.52 1.16 -3.78
C ILE A 318 -23.70 1.32 -2.28
N ALA A 319 -24.33 2.40 -1.85
CA ALA A 319 -24.65 2.66 -0.45
C ALA A 319 -25.89 3.54 -0.31
N ARG A 320 -26.54 3.42 0.84
CA ARG A 320 -27.62 4.32 1.30
C ARG A 320 -27.29 4.82 2.68
N GLY A 321 -27.88 5.93 3.12
CA GLY A 321 -27.61 6.39 4.46
C GLY A 321 -28.26 7.73 4.80
N PHE A 322 -27.84 8.27 5.94
CA PHE A 322 -28.30 9.56 6.45
C PHE A 322 -27.18 10.25 7.21
N VAL A 323 -27.36 11.52 7.53
CA VAL A 323 -26.37 12.34 8.24
C VAL A 323 -27.00 12.89 9.52
N THR A 324 -26.22 12.86 10.59
CA THR A 324 -26.51 13.58 11.85
C THR A 324 -25.35 14.54 12.14
N THR A 325 -25.57 15.50 13.02
CA THR A 325 -24.56 16.46 13.47
C THR A 325 -24.35 16.35 14.97
N ALA A 326 -23.12 16.64 15.41
CA ALA A 326 -22.78 16.71 16.82
C ALA A 326 -21.79 17.86 17.04
N ASN A 327 -22.02 18.66 18.09
CA ASN A 327 -21.06 19.67 18.52
C ASN A 327 -20.08 19.01 19.49
N LEU A 328 -18.79 19.12 19.19
CA LEU A 328 -17.72 18.48 19.91
C LEU A 328 -16.73 19.52 20.45
N GLN A 329 -16.05 19.15 21.52
CA GLN A 329 -14.93 19.92 22.06
C GLN A 329 -13.86 18.97 22.61
N ALA A 330 -12.61 19.35 22.48
CA ALA A 330 -11.48 18.61 23.02
C ALA A 330 -10.32 19.55 23.35
N MET A 331 -9.55 19.19 24.38
CA MET A 331 -8.27 19.80 24.63
C MET A 331 -7.21 19.15 23.76
N ILE A 332 -6.41 19.94 23.08
CA ILE A 332 -5.20 19.49 22.39
C ILE A 332 -3.98 20.05 23.09
N LYS A 333 -2.91 19.28 23.11
CA LYS A 333 -1.62 19.69 23.64
C LYS A 333 -0.65 19.89 22.48
N HIS A 334 -0.12 21.11 22.35
CA HIS A 334 0.87 21.39 21.31
C HIS A 334 2.20 20.70 21.64
N THR A 335 2.74 20.00 20.64
CA THR A 335 3.98 19.22 20.79
C THR A 335 5.22 20.09 21.03
N LYS A 336 5.21 21.34 20.53
CA LYS A 336 6.39 22.23 20.59
C LYS A 336 6.56 22.97 21.92
N ASP A 337 5.48 23.42 22.52
CA ASP A 337 5.51 24.28 23.72
C ASP A 337 4.71 23.74 24.90
N GLY A 338 4.01 22.63 24.69
CA GLY A 338 3.20 21.98 25.70
C GLY A 338 1.94 22.74 26.11
N GLN A 339 1.59 23.83 25.39
CA GLN A 339 0.37 24.60 25.64
C GLN A 339 -0.85 23.76 25.32
N GLU A 340 -1.91 23.93 26.14
CA GLU A 340 -3.19 23.27 25.92
C GLU A 340 -4.18 24.28 25.32
N GLU A 341 -4.87 23.85 24.26
CA GLU A 341 -5.85 24.66 23.55
C GLU A 341 -7.19 23.91 23.48
N LEU A 342 -8.29 24.61 23.76
CA LEU A 342 -9.64 24.08 23.61
C LEU A 342 -10.14 24.29 22.20
N VAL A 343 -10.32 23.20 21.48
CA VAL A 343 -10.85 23.17 20.11
C VAL A 343 -12.33 22.78 20.15
N GLN A 344 -13.18 23.57 19.47
CA GLN A 344 -14.60 23.29 19.34
C GLN A 344 -14.97 23.21 17.85
N TRP A 345 -15.80 22.22 17.46
CA TRP A 345 -16.25 22.07 16.07
C TRP A 345 -17.59 21.35 15.97
N THR A 346 -18.24 21.49 14.83
CA THR A 346 -19.40 20.70 14.45
C THR A 346 -18.94 19.51 13.60
N GLU A 347 -19.28 18.30 14.03
CA GLU A 347 -18.98 17.05 13.33
C GLU A 347 -20.23 16.54 12.63
N ARG A 348 -20.10 16.19 11.35
CA ARG A 348 -21.12 15.43 10.61
C ARG A 348 -20.82 13.95 10.75
N ARG A 349 -21.84 13.17 11.11
CA ARG A 349 -21.78 11.72 11.25
C ARG A 349 -22.64 11.07 10.16
N LEU A 350 -21.98 10.44 9.21
CA LEU A 350 -22.60 9.81 8.07
C LEU A 350 -22.84 8.32 8.39
N TYR A 351 -24.09 7.94 8.57
CA TYR A 351 -24.48 6.54 8.72
C TYR A 351 -24.65 5.95 7.32
N VAL A 352 -23.79 5.03 6.97
CA VAL A 352 -23.67 4.47 5.62
C VAL A 352 -23.97 2.98 5.65
N HIS A 353 -25.00 2.56 4.96
CA HIS A 353 -25.35 1.16 4.75
C HIS A 353 -24.85 0.67 3.40
N SER A 354 -24.01 -0.36 3.40
CA SER A 354 -23.50 -1.01 2.19
C SER A 354 -24.12 -2.39 2.03
N VAL A 355 -24.83 -2.62 0.92
CA VAL A 355 -25.47 -3.91 0.61
C VAL A 355 -24.44 -5.04 0.56
N ALA A 356 -23.31 -4.82 -0.10
CA ALA A 356 -22.24 -5.82 -0.19
C ALA A 356 -21.63 -6.16 1.18
N PHE A 357 -21.44 -5.14 2.04
CA PHE A 357 -20.93 -5.35 3.39
C PHE A 357 -21.94 -6.06 4.29
N ALA A 358 -23.23 -5.71 4.18
CA ALA A 358 -24.34 -6.40 4.88
C ALA A 358 -24.37 -7.89 4.50
N ALA A 359 -24.31 -8.20 3.21
CA ALA A 359 -24.30 -9.58 2.72
C ALA A 359 -23.09 -10.37 3.25
N ALA A 360 -21.90 -9.77 3.25
CA ALA A 360 -20.70 -10.40 3.78
C ALA A 360 -20.80 -10.65 5.30
N GLN A 361 -21.34 -9.71 6.06
CA GLN A 361 -21.57 -9.86 7.50
C GLN A 361 -22.63 -10.92 7.81
N ALA A 362 -23.72 -10.95 7.05
CA ALA A 362 -24.77 -11.97 7.17
C ALA A 362 -24.19 -13.37 6.90
N GLN A 363 -23.42 -13.54 5.82
CA GLN A 363 -22.75 -14.81 5.52
C GLN A 363 -21.80 -15.26 6.64
N LYS A 364 -21.06 -14.29 7.23
CA LYS A 364 -20.16 -14.58 8.37
C LYS A 364 -20.96 -15.02 9.60
N LEU A 365 -22.09 -14.39 9.87
CA LEU A 365 -23.00 -14.78 10.95
C LEU A 365 -23.53 -16.20 10.71
N ASP A 366 -24.07 -16.49 9.52
CA ASP A 366 -24.61 -17.79 9.17
C ASP A 366 -23.55 -18.91 9.29
N LYS A 367 -22.29 -18.64 8.89
CA LYS A 367 -21.17 -19.58 9.10
C LYS A 367 -20.86 -19.82 10.59
N LYS A 368 -20.92 -18.75 11.41
CA LYS A 368 -20.72 -18.88 12.86
C LYS A 368 -21.82 -19.71 13.53
N LEU A 369 -23.08 -19.46 13.15
CA LEU A 369 -24.22 -20.21 13.65
C LEU A 369 -24.07 -21.69 13.29
N ALA A 370 -23.81 -22.01 12.02
CA ALA A 370 -23.62 -23.39 11.58
C ALA A 370 -22.44 -24.11 12.29
N ALA A 371 -21.34 -23.39 12.53
CA ALA A 371 -20.21 -23.95 13.26
C ALA A 371 -20.55 -24.23 14.74
N ALA A 372 -21.29 -23.34 15.39
CA ALA A 372 -21.74 -23.52 16.77
C ALA A 372 -22.72 -24.71 16.87
N GLU A 373 -23.70 -24.82 15.98
CA GLU A 373 -24.63 -25.95 15.90
C GLU A 373 -23.88 -27.26 15.73
N GLN A 374 -22.91 -27.32 14.82
CA GLN A 374 -22.08 -28.51 14.63
C GLN A 374 -21.27 -28.88 15.88
N GLN A 375 -20.79 -27.89 16.64
CA GLN A 375 -20.08 -28.15 17.90
C GLN A 375 -21.02 -28.63 19.00
N ILE A 376 -22.25 -28.10 19.07
CA ILE A 376 -23.29 -28.55 20.00
C ILE A 376 -23.65 -29.99 19.71
N ASP A 377 -23.87 -30.36 18.45
CA ASP A 377 -24.15 -31.74 18.05
C ASP A 377 -23.02 -32.72 18.44
N GLN A 378 -21.78 -32.23 18.40
CA GLN A 378 -20.60 -33.02 18.76
C GLN A 378 -20.40 -33.18 20.29
N LEU A 379 -21.06 -32.39 21.14
CA LEU A 379 -20.99 -32.54 22.60
C LEU A 379 -21.64 -33.87 23.06
N GLY A 380 -22.68 -34.32 22.37
CA GLY A 380 -23.35 -35.59 22.66
C GLY A 380 -22.65 -36.83 22.08
N ILE A 381 -21.61 -36.65 21.23
CA ILE A 381 -20.98 -37.77 20.52
C ILE A 381 -19.68 -38.19 21.21
N ARG A 382 -19.57 -39.48 21.57
CA ARG A 382 -18.37 -40.07 22.19
C ARG A 382 -17.21 -40.13 21.19
N LYS A 383 -16.13 -39.40 21.46
CA LYS A 383 -14.88 -39.41 20.64
C LYS A 383 -13.70 -39.81 21.52
N GLN A 384 -12.73 -40.51 20.94
CA GLN A 384 -11.49 -40.88 21.64
C GLN A 384 -10.75 -39.59 22.10
N GLY A 385 -10.47 -39.49 23.41
CA GLY A 385 -9.79 -38.33 24.00
C GLY A 385 -10.69 -37.15 24.42
N LYS A 386 -12.02 -37.25 24.28
CA LYS A 386 -12.98 -36.26 24.81
C LYS A 386 -13.92 -36.89 25.84
N SER A 387 -13.98 -36.34 27.04
CA SER A 387 -15.01 -36.70 28.03
C SER A 387 -16.35 -36.05 27.61
N ILE A 388 -17.41 -36.89 27.60
CA ILE A 388 -18.77 -36.35 27.48
C ILE A 388 -19.19 -35.82 28.86
N PRO A 389 -19.88 -34.68 28.94
CA PRO A 389 -20.47 -34.23 30.20
C PRO A 389 -21.40 -35.32 30.76
N SER A 390 -21.20 -35.72 31.98
CA SER A 390 -21.93 -36.84 32.62
C SER A 390 -23.20 -36.40 33.35
N THR A 391 -23.37 -35.11 33.62
CA THR A 391 -24.54 -34.53 34.30
C THR A 391 -25.20 -33.49 33.42
N LEU A 392 -26.47 -33.23 33.67
CA LEU A 392 -27.25 -32.20 32.98
C LEU A 392 -26.65 -30.82 33.14
N GLU A 393 -26.20 -30.48 34.39
CA GLU A 393 -25.59 -29.20 34.71
C GLU A 393 -24.25 -29.02 33.96
N ALA A 394 -23.39 -30.05 33.93
CA ALA A 394 -22.12 -30.00 33.23
C ALA A 394 -22.30 -29.86 31.70
N CYS A 395 -23.35 -30.50 31.14
CA CYS A 395 -23.68 -30.37 29.74
C CYS A 395 -24.20 -28.97 29.42
N GLN A 396 -25.09 -28.42 30.25
CA GLN A 396 -25.59 -27.05 30.08
C GLN A 396 -24.47 -26.02 30.17
N ALA A 397 -23.56 -26.13 31.14
CA ALA A 397 -22.40 -25.26 31.26
C ALA A 397 -21.49 -25.32 30.02
N ALA A 398 -21.23 -26.53 29.49
CA ALA A 398 -20.43 -26.69 28.28
C ALA A 398 -21.09 -26.05 27.03
N VAL A 399 -22.42 -26.13 26.93
CA VAL A 399 -23.20 -25.47 25.87
C VAL A 399 -23.13 -23.96 26.02
N ASP A 400 -23.34 -23.42 27.23
CA ASP A 400 -23.33 -21.99 27.51
C ASP A 400 -21.95 -21.37 27.22
N ASP A 401 -20.86 -22.06 27.61
CA ASP A 401 -19.49 -21.65 27.31
C ASP A 401 -19.24 -21.64 25.79
N LEU A 402 -19.67 -22.67 25.08
CA LEU A 402 -19.53 -22.75 23.62
C LEU A 402 -20.27 -21.62 22.91
N LEU A 403 -21.52 -21.37 23.29
CA LEU A 403 -22.34 -20.28 22.71
C LEU A 403 -21.75 -18.91 23.02
N LYS A 404 -21.17 -18.72 24.21
CA LYS A 404 -20.51 -17.50 24.63
C LYS A 404 -19.19 -17.27 23.89
N GLU A 405 -18.36 -18.31 23.77
CA GLU A 405 -17.10 -18.24 22.99
C GLU A 405 -17.36 -17.96 21.51
N ALA A 406 -18.37 -18.58 20.92
CA ALA A 406 -18.81 -18.33 19.56
C ALA A 406 -19.49 -16.96 19.40
N ASN A 407 -19.86 -16.29 20.50
CA ASN A 407 -20.64 -15.05 20.52
C ASN A 407 -21.97 -15.16 19.73
N VAL A 408 -22.74 -16.24 19.98
CA VAL A 408 -24.01 -16.56 19.30
C VAL A 408 -25.14 -16.93 20.28
N ALA A 409 -24.94 -16.77 21.58
CA ALA A 409 -25.88 -17.19 22.63
C ALA A 409 -27.31 -16.61 22.45
N GLN A 410 -27.45 -15.41 21.91
CA GLN A 410 -28.76 -14.79 21.67
C GLN A 410 -29.49 -15.37 20.46
N PHE A 411 -28.81 -16.07 19.56
CA PHE A 411 -29.34 -16.55 18.28
C PHE A 411 -29.72 -18.01 18.27
N ILE A 412 -29.20 -18.82 19.23
CA ILE A 412 -29.45 -20.25 19.30
C ILE A 412 -30.00 -20.58 20.68
N GLN A 413 -31.20 -21.14 20.72
CA GLN A 413 -31.78 -21.73 21.90
C GLN A 413 -31.39 -23.19 21.99
N VAL A 414 -30.86 -23.64 23.11
CA VAL A 414 -30.46 -25.02 23.33
C VAL A 414 -31.22 -25.57 24.51
N LYS A 415 -31.75 -26.78 24.36
CA LYS A 415 -32.42 -27.52 25.42
C LYS A 415 -31.65 -28.85 25.65
N VAL A 416 -31.25 -29.07 26.88
CA VAL A 416 -30.60 -30.31 27.31
C VAL A 416 -31.60 -31.11 28.14
N GLU A 417 -31.92 -32.32 27.72
CA GLU A 417 -32.84 -33.20 28.42
C GLU A 417 -32.15 -34.53 28.75
N GLN A 418 -32.56 -35.13 29.85
CA GLN A 418 -32.11 -36.43 30.27
C GLN A 418 -33.20 -37.45 29.93
N THR A 419 -32.87 -38.42 29.07
CA THR A 419 -33.80 -39.47 28.65
C THR A 419 -33.27 -40.82 29.13
N GLU A 420 -34.19 -41.70 29.52
CA GLU A 420 -33.85 -43.08 29.91
C GLU A 420 -33.89 -43.98 28.70
N GLN A 421 -32.78 -44.67 28.43
CA GLN A 421 -32.69 -45.69 27.39
C GLN A 421 -32.58 -47.06 28.05
N THR A 422 -33.59 -47.89 27.85
CA THR A 422 -33.60 -49.29 28.35
C THR A 422 -33.09 -50.24 27.28
N ARG A 423 -32.07 -51.02 27.61
CA ARG A 423 -31.51 -52.08 26.77
C ARG A 423 -31.68 -53.44 27.42
N GLN A 424 -32.34 -54.36 26.74
CA GLN A 424 -32.41 -55.76 27.17
C GLN A 424 -31.09 -56.46 26.79
N ILE A 425 -30.34 -56.92 27.79
CA ILE A 425 -29.16 -57.74 27.61
C ILE A 425 -29.57 -59.19 27.76
N ARG A 426 -29.35 -59.99 26.70
CA ARG A 426 -29.63 -61.40 26.69
C ARG A 426 -28.70 -62.17 27.66
N ALA A 427 -29.19 -63.31 28.20
CA ALA A 427 -28.37 -64.17 29.03
C ALA A 427 -27.11 -64.64 28.29
N TYR A 428 -25.93 -64.48 28.90
CA TYR A 428 -24.66 -64.89 28.31
C TYR A 428 -23.68 -65.35 29.40
N LYS A 429 -23.05 -66.53 29.17
CA LYS A 429 -22.02 -67.14 30.06
C LYS A 429 -22.42 -67.20 31.55
N GLY A 430 -23.64 -67.68 31.84
CA GLY A 430 -24.12 -67.91 33.20
C GLY A 430 -24.75 -66.70 33.89
N ASN A 431 -24.75 -65.54 33.25
CA ASN A 431 -25.46 -64.36 33.73
C ASN A 431 -26.90 -64.33 33.18
N PRO A 432 -27.93 -64.13 34.02
CA PRO A 432 -29.31 -64.05 33.57
C PRO A 432 -29.57 -62.82 32.67
N ALA A 433 -30.60 -62.88 31.84
CA ALA A 433 -31.07 -61.73 31.07
C ALA A 433 -31.44 -60.60 32.04
N ARG A 434 -30.97 -59.41 31.73
CA ARG A 434 -31.24 -58.23 32.56
C ARG A 434 -31.62 -57.04 31.69
N THR A 435 -32.41 -56.15 32.24
CA THR A 435 -32.71 -54.86 31.63
C THR A 435 -31.74 -53.83 32.25
N GLU A 436 -30.93 -53.21 31.40
CA GLU A 436 -30.02 -52.15 31.83
C GLU A 436 -30.62 -50.83 31.38
N THR A 437 -30.91 -49.95 32.34
CA THR A 437 -31.41 -48.60 32.08
C THR A 437 -30.20 -47.66 32.16
N THR A 438 -29.89 -47.02 31.06
CA THR A 438 -28.83 -45.99 30.98
C THR A 438 -29.49 -44.64 30.75
N GLN A 439 -29.04 -43.65 31.51
CA GLN A 439 -29.45 -42.26 31.29
C GLN A 439 -28.62 -41.68 30.14
N GLN A 440 -29.28 -41.15 29.14
CA GLN A 440 -28.65 -40.48 28.01
C GLN A 440 -29.06 -39.01 27.96
N LEU A 441 -28.06 -38.09 27.80
CA LEU A 441 -28.32 -36.68 27.58
C LEU A 441 -28.64 -36.46 26.09
N VAL A 442 -29.77 -35.83 25.81
CA VAL A 442 -30.20 -35.42 24.47
C VAL A 442 -30.12 -33.88 24.43
N ILE A 443 -29.34 -33.40 23.47
CA ILE A 443 -29.20 -31.96 23.22
C ILE A 443 -30.00 -31.64 21.97
N THR A 444 -30.93 -30.69 22.08
CA THR A 444 -31.68 -30.15 20.94
C THR A 444 -31.40 -28.66 20.84
N HIS A 445 -31.27 -28.15 19.65
CA HIS A 445 -31.05 -26.72 19.42
C HIS A 445 -31.98 -26.19 18.34
N GLN A 446 -32.31 -24.90 18.42
CA GLN A 446 -33.15 -24.19 17.45
C GLN A 446 -32.66 -22.75 17.31
N ARG A 447 -32.61 -22.25 16.08
CA ARG A 447 -32.32 -20.85 15.80
C ARG A 447 -33.49 -19.96 16.19
N ASN A 448 -33.20 -18.86 16.85
CA ASN A 448 -34.18 -17.79 17.05
C ASN A 448 -34.21 -16.88 15.81
N GLN A 449 -35.05 -17.25 14.83
CA GLN A 449 -35.06 -16.61 13.53
C GLN A 449 -35.44 -15.12 13.63
N ASP A 450 -36.36 -14.76 14.51
CA ASP A 450 -36.79 -13.36 14.70
C ASP A 450 -35.63 -12.46 15.18
N ILE A 451 -34.83 -12.94 16.13
CA ILE A 451 -33.65 -12.21 16.62
C ILE A 451 -32.57 -12.14 15.53
N ILE A 452 -32.38 -13.20 14.77
CA ILE A 452 -31.45 -13.24 13.65
C ILE A 452 -31.84 -12.21 12.59
N ASP A 453 -33.12 -12.14 12.22
CA ASP A 453 -33.61 -11.24 11.19
C ASP A 453 -33.51 -9.78 11.65
N GLN A 454 -33.92 -9.47 12.89
CA GLN A 454 -33.70 -8.14 13.48
C GLN A 454 -32.22 -7.75 13.53
N HIS A 455 -31.34 -8.70 13.84
CA HIS A 455 -29.90 -8.44 13.83
C HIS A 455 -29.40 -8.20 12.40
N LYS A 456 -29.88 -8.97 11.41
CA LYS A 456 -29.50 -8.81 9.99
C LYS A 456 -29.92 -7.45 9.44
N GLU A 457 -31.00 -6.85 9.85
CA GLU A 457 -31.40 -5.48 9.47
C GLU A 457 -30.39 -4.40 9.90
N LEU A 458 -29.65 -4.67 10.98
CA LEU A 458 -28.63 -3.75 11.51
C LEU A 458 -27.22 -4.03 10.95
N LEU A 459 -27.04 -5.06 10.12
CA LEU A 459 -25.76 -5.34 9.47
C LEU A 459 -25.50 -4.36 8.32
N GLY A 460 -24.24 -4.21 7.96
CA GLY A 460 -23.84 -3.38 6.82
C GLY A 460 -23.74 -1.90 7.10
N TRP A 461 -24.08 -1.45 8.30
CA TRP A 461 -23.97 -0.05 8.70
C TRP A 461 -22.58 0.28 9.23
N GLN A 462 -22.04 1.39 8.74
CA GLN A 462 -20.82 2.01 9.25
C GLN A 462 -21.11 3.49 9.50
N VAL A 463 -20.42 4.09 10.46
CA VAL A 463 -20.55 5.54 10.73
C VAL A 463 -19.23 6.19 10.41
N TYR A 464 -19.22 7.13 9.46
CA TYR A 464 -18.09 7.98 9.16
C TYR A 464 -18.27 9.34 9.83
N ALA A 465 -17.19 9.97 10.24
CA ALA A 465 -17.16 11.29 10.82
C ALA A 465 -16.32 12.23 9.97
N THR A 466 -16.77 13.47 9.83
CA THR A 466 -16.05 14.56 9.15
C THR A 466 -16.43 15.91 9.74
N ASN A 467 -15.48 16.85 9.74
CA ASN A 467 -15.71 18.27 10.05
C ASN A 467 -16.07 19.10 8.79
N ALA A 468 -16.00 18.50 7.60
CA ALA A 468 -16.38 19.17 6.37
C ALA A 468 -17.88 19.45 6.32
N THR A 469 -18.30 20.61 5.79
CA THR A 469 -19.71 20.91 5.49
C THR A 469 -20.23 20.07 4.34
N ASP A 470 -21.55 20.05 4.12
CA ASP A 470 -22.12 19.28 2.99
C ASP A 470 -21.69 19.83 1.63
N ASP A 471 -21.53 21.15 1.53
CA ASP A 471 -21.04 21.82 0.31
C ASP A 471 -19.58 21.47 0.02
N GLN A 472 -18.73 21.32 1.07
CA GLN A 472 -17.34 20.90 0.91
C GLN A 472 -17.22 19.42 0.56
N LEU A 473 -18.01 18.57 1.22
CA LEU A 473 -17.91 17.12 1.08
C LEU A 473 -19.28 16.45 1.29
N GLY A 474 -20.07 16.35 0.23
CA GLY A 474 -21.39 15.73 0.26
C GLY A 474 -21.36 14.24 0.63
N PHE A 475 -22.51 13.68 1.00
CA PHE A 475 -22.64 12.27 1.44
C PHE A 475 -22.01 11.28 0.45
N GLU A 476 -22.36 11.39 -0.83
CA GLU A 476 -21.85 10.50 -1.87
C GLU A 476 -20.33 10.59 -2.00
N THR A 477 -19.78 11.81 -1.98
CA THR A 477 -18.32 12.05 -2.06
C THR A 477 -17.58 11.46 -0.86
N CYS A 478 -18.14 11.58 0.36
CA CYS A 478 -17.59 10.93 1.55
C CYS A 478 -17.49 9.41 1.38
N VAL A 479 -18.56 8.77 0.89
CA VAL A 479 -18.59 7.32 0.64
C VAL A 479 -17.51 6.93 -0.38
N TRP A 480 -17.38 7.68 -1.45
CA TRP A 480 -16.38 7.46 -2.48
C TRP A 480 -14.96 7.63 -1.95
N LYS A 481 -14.68 8.77 -1.33
CA LYS A 481 -13.37 9.08 -0.76
C LYS A 481 -12.92 8.00 0.23
N TYR A 482 -13.83 7.54 1.10
CA TYR A 482 -13.47 6.50 2.05
C TYR A 482 -13.19 5.15 1.37
N ARG A 483 -13.95 4.77 0.33
CA ARG A 483 -13.78 3.49 -0.38
C ARG A 483 -12.50 3.39 -1.21
N GLN A 484 -11.83 4.49 -1.48
CA GLN A 484 -10.54 4.50 -2.18
C GLN A 484 -9.35 4.10 -1.28
N GLN A 485 -9.58 3.51 -0.13
CA GLN A 485 -8.56 2.99 0.79
C GLN A 485 -7.55 2.04 0.09
N ALA A 486 -7.98 1.32 -0.93
CA ALA A 486 -7.12 0.46 -1.73
C ALA A 486 -5.90 1.18 -2.35
N ASN A 487 -5.96 2.51 -2.52
CA ASN A 487 -4.85 3.29 -3.07
C ASN A 487 -3.63 3.27 -2.13
N ILE A 488 -3.83 3.57 -0.84
CA ILE A 488 -2.73 3.54 0.14
C ILE A 488 -2.31 2.10 0.46
N GLU A 489 -3.26 1.15 0.49
CA GLU A 489 -2.95 -0.28 0.69
C GLU A 489 -2.01 -0.79 -0.42
N SER A 490 -2.24 -0.40 -1.68
CA SER A 490 -1.35 -0.72 -2.79
C SER A 490 0.06 -0.16 -2.58
N ARG A 491 0.21 1.08 -2.08
CA ARG A 491 1.53 1.67 -1.81
C ARG A 491 2.24 1.02 -0.62
N LEU A 492 1.50 0.59 0.39
CA LEU A 492 2.05 -0.20 1.48
C LEU A 492 2.49 -1.61 1.00
N ASP A 493 1.80 -2.19 0.02
CA ASP A 493 2.20 -3.44 -0.61
C ASP A 493 3.44 -3.25 -1.50
N ASP A 494 3.53 -2.14 -2.24
CA ASP A 494 4.74 -1.75 -2.98
C ASP A 494 5.95 -1.63 -2.05
N LEU A 495 5.77 -0.99 -0.89
CA LEU A 495 6.81 -0.84 0.13
C LEU A 495 7.26 -2.19 0.72
N ARG A 496 6.36 -3.17 0.80
CA ARG A 496 6.66 -4.48 1.38
C ARG A 496 7.27 -5.45 0.38
N ASN A 497 6.65 -5.65 -0.79
CA ASN A 497 7.01 -6.78 -1.65
C ASN A 497 6.73 -6.61 -3.15
N GLN A 498 6.03 -5.56 -3.61
CA GLN A 498 5.56 -5.54 -5.00
C GLN A 498 6.59 -4.99 -5.99
N ILE A 499 7.27 -3.89 -5.63
CA ILE A 499 8.28 -3.26 -6.49
C ILE A 499 9.67 -3.78 -6.10
N ILE A 500 10.02 -3.65 -4.82
CA ILE A 500 11.30 -4.12 -4.27
C ILE A 500 10.97 -5.05 -3.11
N PRO A 501 11.29 -6.35 -3.17
CA PRO A 501 10.99 -7.30 -2.10
C PRO A 501 11.85 -6.99 -0.87
N LEU A 502 11.32 -6.14 0.03
CA LEU A 502 12.00 -5.72 1.25
C LEU A 502 11.85 -6.71 2.40
N LEU A 503 10.71 -7.40 2.45
CA LEU A 503 10.41 -8.29 3.58
C LEU A 503 10.79 -9.75 3.31
N PRO A 504 11.27 -10.42 4.34
CA PRO A 504 11.54 -9.93 5.70
C PRO A 504 12.84 -9.11 5.78
N LEU A 505 12.90 -8.17 6.74
CA LEU A 505 14.09 -7.34 6.96
C LEU A 505 15.24 -8.18 7.52
N TYR A 506 16.43 -8.05 6.90
CA TYR A 506 17.67 -8.70 7.35
C TYR A 506 18.64 -7.74 8.07
N LEU A 507 18.29 -6.44 8.12
CA LEU A 507 19.11 -5.44 8.79
C LEU A 507 18.94 -5.51 10.31
N HIS A 508 20.05 -5.25 11.04
CA HIS A 508 20.10 -5.37 12.49
C HIS A 508 20.27 -4.04 13.24
N LYS A 509 20.69 -2.98 12.54
CA LYS A 509 20.84 -1.63 13.10
C LYS A 509 19.56 -0.83 12.85
N ASP A 510 19.00 -0.24 13.88
CA ASP A 510 17.77 0.56 13.77
C ASP A 510 17.88 1.69 12.74
N ALA A 511 19.02 2.40 12.74
CA ALA A 511 19.30 3.43 11.74
C ALA A 511 19.29 2.89 10.30
N HIS A 512 19.81 1.68 10.06
CA HIS A 512 19.79 1.07 8.74
C HIS A 512 18.38 0.63 8.33
N ILE A 513 17.55 0.16 9.28
CA ILE A 513 16.15 -0.19 9.02
C ILE A 513 15.35 1.06 8.64
N ILE A 514 15.49 2.14 9.40
CA ILE A 514 14.84 3.41 9.07
C ILE A 514 15.34 3.94 7.72
N GLY A 515 16.66 3.91 7.50
CA GLY A 515 17.28 4.38 6.27
C GLY A 515 16.82 3.63 5.03
N ILE A 516 16.73 2.28 5.08
CA ILE A 516 16.28 1.49 3.92
C ILE A 516 14.78 1.69 3.64
N VAL A 517 13.94 1.83 4.66
CA VAL A 517 12.52 2.15 4.49
C VAL A 517 12.35 3.51 3.83
N ASN A 518 13.11 4.51 4.25
CA ASN A 518 13.12 5.85 3.66
C ASN A 518 13.60 5.80 2.20
N LEU A 519 14.67 5.07 1.91
CA LEU A 519 15.19 4.90 0.55
C LEU A 519 14.18 4.20 -0.39
N ILE A 520 13.52 3.15 0.08
CA ILE A 520 12.51 2.46 -0.73
C ILE A 520 11.26 3.33 -0.89
N THR A 521 10.87 4.10 0.13
CA THR A 521 9.80 5.08 -0.01
C THR A 521 10.14 6.12 -1.10
N LEU A 522 11.38 6.57 -1.17
CA LEU A 522 11.87 7.45 -2.22
C LEU A 522 11.83 6.78 -3.61
N ALA A 523 12.25 5.52 -3.71
CA ALA A 523 12.13 4.74 -4.96
C ALA A 523 10.67 4.63 -5.43
N ILE A 524 9.72 4.40 -4.51
CA ILE A 524 8.28 4.37 -4.82
C ILE A 524 7.79 5.76 -5.27
N LYS A 525 8.31 6.88 -4.73
CA LYS A 525 7.99 8.23 -5.22
C LYS A 525 8.37 8.38 -6.69
N VAL A 526 9.58 7.97 -7.08
CA VAL A 526 10.03 7.97 -8.47
C VAL A 526 9.10 7.15 -9.35
N CYS A 527 8.76 5.93 -8.93
CA CYS A 527 7.81 5.07 -9.62
C CYS A 527 6.45 5.74 -9.78
N SER A 528 5.95 6.37 -8.72
CA SER A 528 4.63 6.99 -8.72
C SER A 528 4.54 8.17 -9.68
N VAL A 529 5.60 8.97 -9.81
CA VAL A 529 5.66 10.06 -10.78
C VAL A 529 5.65 9.53 -12.22
N ILE A 530 6.40 8.46 -12.50
CA ILE A 530 6.42 7.82 -13.83
C ILE A 530 5.01 7.30 -14.20
N GLU A 531 4.38 6.55 -13.29
CA GLU A 531 3.02 6.03 -13.50
C GLU A 531 2.01 7.16 -13.76
N TYR A 532 2.09 8.22 -12.94
CA TYR A 532 1.19 9.37 -13.07
C TYR A 532 1.37 10.07 -14.42
N LYS A 533 2.60 10.42 -14.81
CA LYS A 533 2.87 11.08 -16.10
C LYS A 533 2.31 10.29 -17.27
N VAL A 534 2.52 8.97 -17.30
CA VAL A 534 2.01 8.10 -18.37
C VAL A 534 0.47 8.04 -18.33
N ALA A 535 -0.13 7.84 -17.16
CA ALA A 535 -1.59 7.74 -17.05
C ALA A 535 -2.29 9.06 -17.37
N GLU A 536 -1.74 10.20 -16.95
CA GLU A 536 -2.27 11.53 -17.23
C GLU A 536 -2.19 11.88 -18.70
N ALA A 537 -1.04 11.61 -19.35
CA ALA A 537 -0.89 11.84 -20.77
C ALA A 537 -1.82 10.96 -21.61
N LEU A 538 -2.03 9.70 -21.22
CA LEU A 538 -3.02 8.81 -21.87
C LEU A 538 -4.45 9.32 -21.69
N HIS A 539 -4.77 9.85 -20.49
CA HIS A 539 -6.07 10.45 -20.20
C HIS A 539 -6.32 11.70 -21.06
N ASP A 540 -5.34 12.64 -21.12
CA ASP A 540 -5.43 13.87 -21.91
C ASP A 540 -5.58 13.57 -23.40
N GLN A 541 -4.86 12.56 -23.91
CA GLN A 541 -4.95 12.09 -25.30
C GLN A 541 -6.18 11.20 -25.57
N LYS A 542 -6.99 10.89 -24.56
CA LYS A 542 -8.18 10.03 -24.65
C LYS A 542 -7.90 8.68 -25.32
N ARG A 543 -6.76 8.08 -25.03
CA ARG A 543 -6.33 6.80 -25.61
C ARG A 543 -5.80 5.81 -24.57
N ALA A 544 -5.58 4.59 -25.01
CA ALA A 544 -4.95 3.53 -24.27
C ALA A 544 -3.74 2.99 -25.04
N ILE A 545 -2.74 2.50 -24.31
CA ILE A 545 -1.56 1.85 -24.86
C ILE A 545 -1.78 0.34 -24.97
N THR A 546 -1.19 -0.30 -25.98
CA THR A 546 -1.20 -1.75 -26.22
C THR A 546 0.23 -2.29 -26.24
N GLY A 547 0.40 -3.60 -26.18
CA GLY A 547 1.70 -4.27 -26.31
C GLY A 547 2.51 -4.39 -25.02
N LEU A 548 2.02 -3.89 -23.88
CA LEU A 548 2.70 -3.99 -22.60
C LEU A 548 2.50 -5.33 -21.87
N TYR A 549 1.62 -6.18 -22.36
CA TYR A 549 1.29 -7.44 -21.72
C TYR A 549 1.85 -8.61 -22.52
N GLU A 550 2.85 -9.29 -21.99
CA GLU A 550 3.34 -10.55 -22.56
C GLU A 550 2.20 -11.57 -22.66
N GLY A 551 2.15 -12.28 -23.77
CA GLY A 551 1.08 -13.25 -24.04
C GLY A 551 -0.27 -12.64 -24.46
N ASN A 552 -0.48 -11.32 -24.30
CA ASN A 552 -1.68 -10.63 -24.76
C ASN A 552 -1.39 -9.22 -25.31
N PRO A 553 -0.72 -9.10 -26.46
CA PRO A 553 -0.32 -7.81 -27.03
C PRO A 553 -1.50 -6.91 -27.43
N LYS A 554 -2.71 -7.46 -27.58
CA LYS A 554 -3.93 -6.69 -27.89
C LYS A 554 -4.59 -6.06 -26.65
N ARG A 555 -4.18 -6.45 -25.44
CA ARG A 555 -4.73 -5.88 -24.21
C ARG A 555 -4.39 -4.40 -24.12
N LYS A 556 -5.44 -3.58 -23.95
CA LYS A 556 -5.34 -2.13 -23.79
C LYS A 556 -5.28 -1.76 -22.31
N THR A 557 -4.52 -0.70 -21.99
CA THR A 557 -4.54 -0.07 -20.68
C THR A 557 -4.34 1.43 -20.81
N ASN A 558 -5.07 2.21 -20.00
CA ASN A 558 -4.86 3.64 -19.84
C ASN A 558 -4.09 3.97 -18.54
N LYS A 559 -3.82 2.94 -17.72
CA LYS A 559 -3.08 3.05 -16.47
C LYS A 559 -2.10 1.86 -16.36
N PRO A 560 -0.97 1.90 -17.10
CA PRO A 560 0.04 0.85 -16.97
C PRO A 560 0.75 0.95 -15.63
N SER A 561 1.00 -0.19 -14.99
CA SER A 561 1.78 -0.24 -13.75
C SER A 561 3.26 0.01 -14.05
N ILE A 562 3.99 0.53 -13.04
CA ILE A 562 5.43 0.77 -13.15
C ILE A 562 6.19 -0.46 -13.60
N LYS A 563 5.87 -1.63 -13.08
CA LYS A 563 6.49 -2.90 -13.49
C LYS A 563 6.39 -3.13 -15.00
N ARG A 564 5.23 -2.84 -15.61
CA ARG A 564 5.04 -2.98 -17.07
C ARG A 564 5.81 -1.93 -17.86
N ILE A 565 5.86 -0.69 -17.34
CA ILE A 565 6.63 0.38 -17.96
C ILE A 565 8.12 0.03 -17.98
N LEU A 566 8.71 -0.34 -16.84
CA LEU A 566 10.14 -0.65 -16.75
C LEU A 566 10.48 -1.92 -17.54
N THR A 567 9.65 -2.98 -17.47
CA THR A 567 9.85 -4.20 -18.27
C THR A 567 9.95 -3.91 -19.77
N ALA A 568 9.22 -2.90 -20.29
CA ALA A 568 9.29 -2.54 -21.71
C ALA A 568 10.68 -2.10 -22.16
N PHE A 569 11.55 -1.64 -21.25
CA PHE A 569 12.91 -1.17 -21.54
C PHE A 569 14.00 -2.21 -21.25
N GLN A 570 13.69 -3.41 -20.76
CA GLN A 570 14.69 -4.38 -20.30
C GLN A 570 15.68 -4.89 -21.36
N HIS A 571 15.31 -4.87 -22.65
CA HIS A 571 16.11 -5.45 -23.73
C HIS A 571 16.83 -4.41 -24.59
N ILE A 572 17.38 -3.37 -23.96
CA ILE A 572 18.18 -2.34 -24.62
C ILE A 572 19.64 -2.56 -24.21
N TYR A 573 20.51 -2.69 -25.21
CA TYR A 573 21.94 -2.96 -25.03
C TYR A 573 22.77 -1.97 -25.85
N ILE A 574 23.97 -1.67 -25.38
CA ILE A 574 25.03 -1.05 -26.16
C ILE A 574 26.08 -2.14 -26.45
N THR A 575 26.37 -2.28 -27.74
CA THR A 575 27.41 -3.19 -28.25
C THR A 575 28.61 -2.37 -28.67
N ALA A 576 29.75 -2.58 -28.01
CA ALA A 576 31.03 -1.99 -28.37
C ALA A 576 31.83 -3.01 -29.18
N VAL A 577 32.29 -2.62 -30.39
CA VAL A 577 33.07 -3.46 -31.30
C VAL A 577 34.49 -2.94 -31.30
N TYR A 578 35.45 -3.85 -31.04
CA TYR A 578 36.88 -3.55 -31.03
C TYR A 578 37.56 -4.30 -32.16
N GLN A 579 38.59 -3.67 -32.76
CA GLN A 579 39.49 -4.29 -33.69
C GLN A 579 40.94 -4.10 -33.20
N ASN A 580 41.62 -5.18 -32.98
CA ASN A 580 42.99 -5.17 -32.36
C ASN A 580 43.03 -4.37 -31.05
N GLY A 581 42.00 -4.49 -30.21
CA GLY A 581 41.90 -3.78 -28.93
C GLY A 581 41.48 -2.30 -29.04
N VAL A 582 41.27 -1.77 -30.25
CA VAL A 582 40.81 -0.39 -30.47
C VAL A 582 39.29 -0.39 -30.71
N LEU A 583 38.58 0.45 -29.99
CA LEU A 583 37.11 0.64 -30.19
C LEU A 583 36.85 1.27 -31.57
N ILE A 584 36.14 0.56 -32.45
CA ILE A 584 35.84 1.00 -33.80
C ILE A 584 34.37 1.41 -33.98
N ALA A 585 33.45 0.87 -33.19
CA ALA A 585 32.03 1.23 -33.28
C ALA A 585 31.30 0.96 -31.96
N THR A 586 30.28 1.79 -31.67
CA THR A 586 29.27 1.54 -30.63
C THR A 586 27.90 1.56 -31.28
N ILE A 587 27.10 0.55 -30.98
CA ILE A 587 25.75 0.37 -31.52
C ILE A 587 24.79 0.21 -30.36
N ILE A 588 23.72 1.00 -30.32
CA ILE A 588 22.63 0.83 -29.35
C ILE A 588 21.45 0.11 -29.99
N THR A 589 20.78 -0.75 -29.24
CA THR A 589 19.51 -1.37 -29.66
C THR A 589 18.50 -0.28 -30.03
N PRO A 590 17.95 -0.25 -31.24
CA PRO A 590 16.94 0.73 -31.63
C PRO A 590 15.69 0.61 -30.75
N LEU A 591 15.17 1.74 -30.30
CA LEU A 591 13.93 1.77 -29.53
C LEU A 591 12.73 1.34 -30.41
N ASN A 592 11.94 0.42 -29.91
CA ASN A 592 10.69 0.03 -30.54
C ASN A 592 9.58 1.09 -30.35
N ILE A 593 8.46 0.94 -31.06
CA ILE A 593 7.35 1.90 -31.07
C ILE A 593 6.78 2.11 -29.65
N ILE A 594 6.69 1.04 -28.83
CA ILE A 594 6.14 1.11 -27.47
C ILE A 594 7.08 1.91 -26.56
N GLN A 595 8.38 1.69 -26.65
CA GLN A 595 9.40 2.42 -25.89
C GLN A 595 9.39 3.91 -26.25
N GLN A 596 9.30 4.24 -27.55
CA GLN A 596 9.21 5.62 -28.03
C GLN A 596 7.92 6.30 -27.53
N ASP A 597 6.78 5.58 -27.58
CA ASP A 597 5.50 6.09 -27.09
C ASP A 597 5.50 6.33 -25.57
N LEU A 598 6.05 5.41 -24.80
CA LEU A 598 6.22 5.59 -23.35
C LEU A 598 7.08 6.80 -23.01
N LEU A 599 8.22 7.00 -23.70
CA LEU A 599 9.06 8.18 -23.50
C LEU A 599 8.29 9.47 -23.81
N ALA A 600 7.59 9.51 -24.93
CA ALA A 600 6.78 10.66 -25.34
C ALA A 600 5.68 10.98 -24.30
N LEU A 601 4.98 9.96 -23.76
CA LEU A 601 3.98 10.13 -22.69
C LEU A 601 4.58 10.73 -21.41
N MET A 602 5.84 10.47 -21.13
CA MET A 602 6.57 11.06 -19.99
C MET A 602 7.21 12.42 -20.30
N GLY A 603 7.01 12.95 -21.52
CA GLY A 603 7.66 14.18 -21.97
C GLY A 603 9.16 14.04 -22.24
N LYS A 604 9.62 12.81 -22.49
CA LYS A 604 11.03 12.51 -22.78
C LYS A 604 11.23 12.23 -24.29
N SER A 605 12.43 12.58 -24.79
CA SER A 605 12.81 12.30 -26.17
C SER A 605 13.52 10.96 -26.30
N SER A 606 13.37 10.28 -27.44
CA SER A 606 14.17 9.11 -27.81
C SER A 606 15.68 9.40 -27.85
N SER A 607 16.08 10.67 -27.96
CA SER A 607 17.48 11.10 -27.87
C SER A 607 18.13 10.69 -26.53
N LEU A 608 17.34 10.50 -25.46
CA LEU A 608 17.81 10.02 -24.17
C LEU A 608 18.63 8.73 -24.28
N TYR A 609 18.25 7.84 -25.21
CA TYR A 609 18.98 6.60 -25.50
C TYR A 609 19.95 6.76 -26.66
N ASN A 610 19.54 7.42 -27.73
CA ASN A 610 20.33 7.50 -28.97
C ASN A 610 21.69 8.21 -28.78
N ILE A 611 21.74 9.23 -27.89
CA ILE A 611 22.97 9.97 -27.59
C ILE A 611 23.99 9.11 -26.86
N LEU A 612 23.56 8.08 -26.12
CA LEU A 612 24.46 7.23 -25.34
C LEU A 612 25.51 6.53 -26.20
N ALA A 613 25.15 6.05 -27.40
CA ALA A 613 26.09 5.39 -28.29
C ALA A 613 27.31 6.27 -28.62
N ASN A 614 27.09 7.57 -28.80
CA ASN A 614 28.16 8.53 -29.13
C ASN A 614 28.95 8.95 -27.87
N ASN A 615 28.27 9.20 -26.75
CA ASN A 615 28.90 9.71 -25.53
C ASN A 615 29.67 8.62 -24.77
N ILE A 616 29.18 7.37 -24.78
CA ILE A 616 29.84 6.24 -24.14
C ILE A 616 31.14 5.88 -24.87
N GLN A 617 31.27 6.16 -26.16
CA GLN A 617 32.53 5.95 -26.88
C GLN A 617 33.72 6.64 -26.18
N ILE A 618 33.49 7.83 -25.62
CA ILE A 618 34.50 8.59 -24.86
C ILE A 618 34.85 7.85 -23.54
N CYS A 619 33.88 7.24 -22.88
CA CYS A 619 34.05 6.54 -21.61
C CYS A 619 34.69 5.12 -21.75
N PHE A 620 34.58 4.50 -22.93
CA PHE A 620 35.25 3.23 -23.22
C PHE A 620 36.72 3.41 -23.66
N SER A 621 37.07 4.62 -24.12
CA SER A 621 38.44 4.92 -24.63
C SER A 621 39.38 5.42 -23.51
N SER A 622 38.84 5.73 -22.35
CA SER A 622 39.58 6.18 -21.14
C SER A 622 39.71 5.07 -20.10
#